data_cc27da2ad7c414c73874591b12b66288
#
_entry.id   cc27da2ad7c414c73874591b12b66288
#
_cell.length_a   1.000
_cell.length_b   1.000
_cell.length_c   1.000
_cell.angle_alpha   90.00
_cell.angle_beta   90.00
_cell.angle_gamma   90.00
#
_symmetry.space_group_name_H-M   'P 1'
#
loop_
_entity.id
_entity.type
_entity.pdbx_description
1 polymer ?
#
loop_
_entity_poly.entity_id
_entity_poly.type
_entity_poly.pdbx_seq_one_letter_code
_entity_poly.pdbx_strand_id
1 'polypeptide(L)'
;LAILWPFVVVTLGKKRIRESLRSVRRLWPKLAVIALFNYLHQLFLVAGIYRVYPTVAALLEETGILFSVGLAYLVFHDERETIRRLMFQMGIALSLVGVFLTITGGQSLEGGEFNLGALYMILSALAWSLFSIFIRLWIPAVPSALATTTVFTIATPLFFITHILSGAGSVIPQAPPKMWLLLTISGLVGIGTGYTMYYKSLPALGVTFASSIGLLIPLFTSIISFLILGELLLPIQAVGGVLLLTGCYMVIRVRFKTAPSGRLKRPSGI
;
A
#
# COMPACT_ATOMS: atom_id res chain seq x y z
N LEU A 1 -8.02 -6.06 -15.33
CA LEU A 1 -9.50 -6.11 -15.19
C LEU A 1 -10.07 -7.47 -15.60
N ALA A 2 -9.65 -8.02 -16.74
CA ALA A 2 -10.14 -9.32 -17.24
C ALA A 2 -10.01 -10.46 -16.20
N ILE A 3 -9.08 -10.34 -15.26
CA ILE A 3 -8.84 -11.33 -14.20
C ILE A 3 -9.54 -10.97 -12.89
N LEU A 4 -9.65 -9.67 -12.58
CA LEU A 4 -10.22 -9.21 -11.31
C LEU A 4 -11.72 -9.53 -11.20
N TRP A 5 -12.49 -9.37 -12.27
CA TRP A 5 -13.91 -9.69 -12.25
C TRP A 5 -14.22 -11.19 -12.07
N PRO A 6 -13.58 -12.13 -12.79
CA PRO A 6 -13.66 -13.55 -12.46
C PRO A 6 -13.26 -13.87 -11.01
N PHE A 7 -12.17 -13.27 -10.49
CA PHE A 7 -11.76 -13.42 -9.10
C PHE A 7 -12.87 -13.02 -8.10
N VAL A 8 -13.53 -11.88 -8.35
CA VAL A 8 -14.67 -11.45 -7.53
C VAL A 8 -15.83 -12.42 -7.60
N VAL A 9 -16.17 -12.93 -8.81
CA VAL A 9 -17.25 -13.90 -9.00
C VAL A 9 -16.98 -15.18 -8.24
N VAL A 10 -15.74 -15.67 -8.27
CA VAL A 10 -15.34 -16.89 -7.56
C VAL A 10 -15.36 -16.68 -6.04
N THR A 11 -14.89 -15.52 -5.55
CA THR A 11 -14.76 -15.27 -4.10
C THR A 11 -16.08 -14.90 -3.43
N LEU A 12 -16.99 -14.21 -4.10
CA LEU A 12 -18.24 -13.70 -3.51
C LEU A 12 -19.50 -14.44 -3.96
N GLY A 13 -19.45 -15.04 -5.14
CA GLY A 13 -20.63 -15.62 -5.79
C GLY A 13 -21.58 -14.55 -6.37
N LYS A 14 -22.32 -14.93 -7.42
CA LYS A 14 -23.18 -14.00 -8.18
C LYS A 14 -24.27 -13.33 -7.35
N LYS A 15 -24.87 -14.03 -6.38
CA LYS A 15 -25.95 -13.50 -5.52
C LYS A 15 -25.46 -12.33 -4.67
N ARG A 16 -24.32 -12.52 -3.97
CA ARG A 16 -23.75 -11.51 -3.08
C ARG A 16 -23.22 -10.29 -3.84
N ILE A 17 -22.71 -10.48 -5.05
CA ILE A 17 -22.34 -9.38 -5.94
C ILE A 17 -23.56 -8.54 -6.29
N ARG A 18 -24.67 -9.15 -6.71
CA ARG A 18 -25.89 -8.42 -7.09
C ARG A 18 -26.47 -7.59 -5.93
N GLU A 19 -26.43 -8.12 -4.73
CA GLU A 19 -26.85 -7.40 -3.52
C GLU A 19 -25.92 -6.21 -3.23
N SER A 20 -24.62 -6.41 -3.36
CA SER A 20 -23.61 -5.39 -3.09
C SER A 20 -23.50 -4.31 -4.18
N LEU A 21 -23.92 -4.58 -5.41
CA LEU A 21 -23.93 -3.60 -6.52
C LEU A 21 -24.79 -2.37 -6.21
N ARG A 22 -25.86 -2.51 -5.43
CA ARG A 22 -26.66 -1.35 -4.97
C ARG A 22 -25.83 -0.42 -4.07
N SER A 23 -25.03 -0.99 -3.18
CA SER A 23 -24.10 -0.24 -2.32
C SER A 23 -23.00 0.44 -3.13
N VAL A 24 -22.44 -0.25 -4.11
CA VAL A 24 -21.44 0.30 -5.06
C VAL A 24 -22.03 1.49 -5.81
N ARG A 25 -23.24 1.37 -6.36
CA ARG A 25 -23.93 2.47 -7.07
C ARG A 25 -24.16 3.68 -6.19
N ARG A 26 -24.55 3.46 -4.93
CA ARG A 26 -24.76 4.55 -3.95
C ARG A 26 -23.44 5.23 -3.57
N LEU A 27 -22.34 4.48 -3.51
CA LEU A 27 -21.04 4.95 -3.10
C LEU A 27 -20.13 5.36 -4.30
N TRP A 28 -20.69 5.39 -5.51
CA TRP A 28 -19.94 5.69 -6.74
C TRP A 28 -19.05 6.92 -6.65
N PRO A 29 -19.49 8.11 -6.16
CA PRO A 29 -18.63 9.28 -6.07
C PRO A 29 -17.45 9.05 -5.11
N LYS A 30 -17.68 8.36 -4.00
CA LYS A 30 -16.64 8.02 -3.02
C LYS A 30 -15.62 7.03 -3.60
N LEU A 31 -16.08 6.04 -4.33
CA LEU A 31 -15.22 5.08 -5.03
C LEU A 31 -14.41 5.76 -6.13
N ALA A 32 -14.98 6.75 -6.83
CA ALA A 32 -14.26 7.54 -7.84
C ALA A 32 -13.14 8.38 -7.21
N VAL A 33 -13.37 9.00 -6.06
CA VAL A 33 -12.31 9.72 -5.32
C VAL A 33 -11.21 8.77 -4.87
N ILE A 34 -11.55 7.59 -4.35
CA ILE A 34 -10.56 6.57 -3.97
C ILE A 34 -9.76 6.11 -5.20
N ALA A 35 -10.42 5.89 -6.34
CA ALA A 35 -9.77 5.53 -7.58
C ALA A 35 -8.83 6.64 -8.10
N LEU A 36 -9.22 7.90 -7.93
CA LEU A 36 -8.39 9.04 -8.28
C LEU A 36 -7.11 9.06 -7.41
N PHE A 37 -7.21 8.88 -6.10
CA PHE A 37 -6.02 8.86 -5.24
C PHE A 37 -5.13 7.64 -5.49
N ASN A 38 -5.70 6.48 -5.82
CA ASN A 38 -4.94 5.32 -6.28
C ASN A 38 -4.19 5.62 -7.60
N TYR A 39 -4.86 6.26 -8.54
CA TYR A 39 -4.24 6.68 -9.80
C TYR A 39 -3.14 7.71 -9.57
N LEU A 40 -3.37 8.75 -8.77
CA LEU A 40 -2.37 9.78 -8.46
C LEU A 40 -1.14 9.20 -7.76
N HIS A 41 -1.34 8.28 -6.79
CA HIS A 41 -0.24 7.55 -6.17
C HIS A 41 0.63 6.88 -7.22
N GLN A 42 0.04 6.06 -8.10
CA GLN A 42 0.79 5.35 -9.12
C GLN A 42 1.45 6.29 -10.15
N LEU A 43 0.75 7.36 -10.55
CA LEU A 43 1.29 8.35 -11.48
C LEU A 43 2.53 9.03 -10.91
N PHE A 44 2.43 9.53 -9.67
CA PHE A 44 3.55 10.18 -9.00
C PHE A 44 4.68 9.21 -8.66
N LEU A 45 4.36 7.98 -8.25
CA LEU A 45 5.34 6.93 -8.02
C LEU A 45 6.18 6.69 -9.28
N VAL A 46 5.54 6.42 -10.41
CA VAL A 46 6.25 6.18 -11.68
C VAL A 46 7.04 7.41 -12.11
N ALA A 47 6.44 8.61 -12.05
CA ALA A 47 7.13 9.85 -12.39
C ALA A 47 8.34 10.12 -11.48
N GLY A 48 8.29 9.73 -10.21
CA GLY A 48 9.37 9.87 -9.24
C GLY A 48 10.51 8.89 -9.47
N ILE A 49 10.22 7.58 -9.57
CA ILE A 49 11.26 6.54 -9.68
C ILE A 49 12.16 6.68 -10.93
N TYR A 50 11.67 7.35 -11.98
CA TYR A 50 12.48 7.66 -13.17
C TYR A 50 13.40 8.89 -12.99
N ARG A 51 13.29 9.61 -11.87
CA ARG A 51 14.01 10.87 -11.62
C ARG A 51 14.93 10.87 -10.39
N VAL A 52 14.82 9.83 -9.55
CA VAL A 52 15.68 9.66 -8.38
C VAL A 52 16.26 8.26 -8.36
N TYR A 53 17.36 8.07 -7.64
CA TYR A 53 17.91 6.72 -7.45
C TYR A 53 16.89 5.81 -6.76
N PRO A 54 16.82 4.50 -7.12
CA PRO A 54 15.86 3.55 -6.54
C PRO A 54 15.87 3.52 -5.02
N THR A 55 17.06 3.62 -4.41
CA THR A 55 17.22 3.70 -2.94
C THR A 55 16.53 4.92 -2.35
N VAL A 56 16.71 6.09 -2.98
CA VAL A 56 16.05 7.35 -2.54
C VAL A 56 14.54 7.26 -2.74
N ALA A 57 14.09 6.71 -3.88
CA ALA A 57 12.67 6.50 -4.14
C ALA A 57 12.03 5.63 -3.04
N ALA A 58 12.64 4.49 -2.72
CA ALA A 58 12.15 3.59 -1.68
C ALA A 58 12.07 4.27 -0.31
N LEU A 59 13.10 5.03 0.10
CA LEU A 59 13.09 5.77 1.37
C LEU A 59 12.01 6.84 1.43
N LEU A 60 11.83 7.60 0.35
CA LEU A 60 10.81 8.64 0.28
C LEU A 60 9.39 8.04 0.30
N GLU A 61 9.16 6.90 -0.34
CA GLU A 61 7.87 6.20 -0.28
C GLU A 61 7.53 5.75 1.15
N GLU A 62 8.52 5.27 1.92
CA GLU A 62 8.31 4.88 3.33
C GLU A 62 7.95 6.06 4.24
N THR A 63 8.19 7.32 3.83
CA THR A 63 7.68 8.48 4.57
C THR A 63 6.15 8.53 4.60
N GLY A 64 5.47 7.77 3.74
CA GLY A 64 4.02 7.59 3.75
C GLY A 64 3.46 7.14 5.11
N ILE A 65 4.26 6.44 5.95
CA ILE A 65 3.84 6.11 7.31
C ILE A 65 3.56 7.37 8.14
N LEU A 66 4.37 8.42 7.97
CA LEU A 66 4.20 9.67 8.73
C LEU A 66 2.91 10.38 8.32
N PHE A 67 2.61 10.44 7.02
CA PHE A 67 1.33 10.95 6.52
C PHE A 67 0.15 10.09 7.01
N SER A 68 0.27 8.77 6.94
CA SER A 68 -0.77 7.84 7.38
C SER A 68 -1.07 8.00 8.87
N VAL A 69 -0.04 8.08 9.72
CA VAL A 69 -0.19 8.29 11.18
C VAL A 69 -0.77 9.68 11.47
N GLY A 70 -0.24 10.73 10.84
CA GLY A 70 -0.71 12.10 11.01
C GLY A 70 -2.19 12.27 10.61
N LEU A 71 -2.56 11.80 9.43
CA LEU A 71 -3.94 11.85 8.94
C LEU A 71 -4.87 10.98 9.79
N ALA A 72 -4.43 9.78 10.19
CA ALA A 72 -5.22 8.91 11.06
C ALA A 72 -5.48 9.55 12.42
N TYR A 73 -4.49 10.23 13.00
CA TYR A 73 -4.64 10.99 14.24
C TYR A 73 -5.69 12.10 14.13
N LEU A 74 -5.72 12.80 13.00
CA LEU A 74 -6.69 13.87 12.75
C LEU A 74 -8.10 13.33 12.54
N VAL A 75 -8.25 12.27 11.74
CA VAL A 75 -9.54 11.77 11.26
C VAL A 75 -10.16 10.73 12.20
N PHE A 76 -9.37 9.83 12.79
CA PHE A 76 -9.87 8.69 13.58
C PHE A 76 -9.59 8.84 15.06
N HIS A 77 -10.64 9.14 15.84
CA HIS A 77 -10.53 9.30 17.29
C HIS A 77 -10.07 8.01 17.99
N ASP A 78 -10.46 6.85 17.46
CA ASP A 78 -10.11 5.54 18.02
C ASP A 78 -8.63 5.15 17.82
N GLU A 79 -7.90 5.81 16.94
CA GLU A 79 -6.46 5.60 16.77
C GLU A 79 -5.60 6.53 17.63
N ARG A 80 -6.13 7.65 18.12
CA ARG A 80 -5.39 8.68 18.86
C ARG A 80 -4.71 8.14 20.11
N GLU A 81 -5.38 7.28 20.88
CA GLU A 81 -4.81 6.69 22.07
C GLU A 81 -3.58 5.83 21.76
N THR A 82 -3.65 5.04 20.70
CA THR A 82 -2.52 4.21 20.24
C THR A 82 -1.34 5.08 19.80
N ILE A 83 -1.60 6.11 18.98
CA ILE A 83 -0.57 6.98 18.41
C ILE A 83 0.13 7.80 19.49
N ARG A 84 -0.58 8.23 20.53
CA ARG A 84 -0.01 9.02 21.64
C ARG A 84 0.92 8.21 22.57
N ARG A 85 0.88 6.88 22.52
CA ARG A 85 1.74 6.06 23.38
C ARG A 85 3.20 6.17 22.95
N LEU A 86 4.06 6.50 23.90
CA LEU A 86 5.51 6.64 23.64
C LEU A 86 6.09 5.38 22.99
N MET A 87 5.69 4.20 23.45
CA MET A 87 6.14 2.93 22.87
C MET A 87 5.76 2.79 21.38
N PHE A 88 4.60 3.32 20.97
CA PHE A 88 4.21 3.35 19.56
C PHE A 88 5.13 4.29 18.76
N GLN A 89 5.36 5.51 19.25
CA GLN A 89 6.20 6.51 18.59
C GLN A 89 7.65 6.03 18.48
N MET A 90 8.19 5.45 19.55
CA MET A 90 9.52 4.81 19.53
C MET A 90 9.58 3.64 18.53
N GLY A 91 8.53 2.83 18.47
CA GLY A 91 8.43 1.74 17.50
C GLY A 91 8.49 2.23 16.04
N ILE A 92 7.74 3.29 15.70
CA ILE A 92 7.78 3.91 14.37
C ILE A 92 9.17 4.49 14.08
N ALA A 93 9.74 5.25 15.01
CA ALA A 93 11.08 5.84 14.84
C ALA A 93 12.14 4.74 14.60
N LEU A 94 12.12 3.69 15.41
CA LEU A 94 13.04 2.57 15.30
C LEU A 94 12.87 1.81 13.96
N SER A 95 11.60 1.61 13.52
CA SER A 95 11.31 1.01 12.23
C SER A 95 11.84 1.85 11.08
N LEU A 96 11.68 3.16 11.10
CA LEU A 96 12.19 4.05 10.05
C LEU A 96 13.73 4.03 9.98
N VAL A 97 14.41 4.00 11.14
CA VAL A 97 15.88 3.81 11.18
C VAL A 97 16.25 2.45 10.57
N GLY A 98 15.52 1.40 10.93
CA GLY A 98 15.71 0.07 10.36
C GLY A 98 15.51 0.04 8.84
N VAL A 99 14.46 0.68 8.33
CA VAL A 99 14.20 0.84 6.88
C VAL A 99 15.37 1.55 6.21
N PHE A 100 15.81 2.68 6.78
CA PHE A 100 16.95 3.43 6.25
C PHE A 100 18.20 2.55 6.09
N LEU A 101 18.60 1.83 7.13
CA LEU A 101 19.77 0.95 7.10
C LEU A 101 19.58 -0.24 6.15
N THR A 102 18.38 -0.82 6.09
CA THR A 102 18.08 -1.94 5.19
C THR A 102 18.16 -1.53 3.72
N ILE A 103 17.63 -0.36 3.37
CA ILE A 103 17.61 0.12 1.98
C ILE A 103 18.95 0.66 1.54
N THR A 104 19.65 1.46 2.38
CA THR A 104 20.91 2.09 2.00
C THR A 104 22.10 1.16 2.12
N GLY A 105 22.02 0.11 2.95
CA GLY A 105 23.20 -0.69 3.29
C GLY A 105 24.31 0.12 3.98
N GLY A 106 23.99 1.28 4.56
CA GLY A 106 24.94 2.20 5.15
C GLY A 106 25.72 3.06 4.14
N GLN A 107 25.37 2.99 2.85
CA GLN A 107 25.97 3.86 1.82
C GLN A 107 25.41 5.28 1.90
N SER A 108 26.23 6.26 1.52
CA SER A 108 25.80 7.65 1.38
C SER A 108 24.78 7.79 0.25
N LEU A 109 23.77 8.62 0.47
CA LEU A 109 22.81 8.99 -0.57
C LEU A 109 23.45 10.03 -1.48
N GLU A 110 24.34 9.57 -2.39
CA GLU A 110 24.98 10.48 -3.34
C GLU A 110 24.06 10.81 -4.50
N GLY A 111 23.97 12.11 -4.78
CA GLY A 111 23.78 12.76 -6.07
C GLY A 111 22.62 12.27 -6.95
N GLY A 112 21.52 12.93 -6.86
CA GLY A 112 20.49 13.01 -7.88
C GLY A 112 19.87 14.39 -7.84
N GLU A 113 19.26 14.86 -8.90
CA GLU A 113 18.43 16.05 -8.85
C GLU A 113 17.24 15.78 -7.90
N PHE A 114 17.49 16.04 -6.62
CA PHE A 114 16.56 15.74 -5.53
C PHE A 114 15.22 16.48 -5.68
N ASN A 115 15.16 17.55 -6.49
CA ASN A 115 14.06 18.50 -6.45
C ASN A 115 12.71 17.94 -6.93
N LEU A 116 12.57 17.61 -8.21
CA LEU A 116 11.27 17.26 -8.79
C LEU A 116 10.90 15.80 -8.55
N GLY A 117 11.87 14.89 -8.66
CA GLY A 117 11.64 13.46 -8.43
C GLY A 117 11.26 13.18 -6.98
N ALA A 118 11.96 13.81 -6.02
CA ALA A 118 11.64 13.71 -4.60
C ALA A 118 10.24 14.27 -4.29
N LEU A 119 9.85 15.39 -4.91
CA LEU A 119 8.50 15.94 -4.77
C LEU A 119 7.45 14.94 -5.26
N TYR A 120 7.66 14.29 -6.41
CA TYR A 120 6.73 13.27 -6.89
C TYR A 120 6.62 12.08 -5.93
N MET A 121 7.72 11.61 -5.36
CA MET A 121 7.70 10.51 -4.37
C MET A 121 6.92 10.90 -3.10
N ILE A 122 7.12 12.13 -2.60
CA ILE A 122 6.37 12.62 -1.43
C ILE A 122 4.87 12.75 -1.76
N LEU A 123 4.52 13.24 -2.95
CA LEU A 123 3.13 13.32 -3.41
C LEU A 123 2.51 11.92 -3.59
N SER A 124 3.29 10.93 -4.05
CA SER A 124 2.90 9.52 -4.11
C SER A 124 2.55 9.00 -2.72
N ALA A 125 3.45 9.16 -1.76
CA ALA A 125 3.28 8.72 -0.38
C ALA A 125 2.06 9.39 0.30
N LEU A 126 1.84 10.67 0.06
CA LEU A 126 0.66 11.40 0.53
C LEU A 126 -0.63 10.87 -0.12
N ALA A 127 -0.63 10.65 -1.44
CA ALA A 127 -1.78 10.12 -2.17
C ALA A 127 -2.15 8.71 -1.69
N TRP A 128 -1.16 7.85 -1.43
CA TRP A 128 -1.35 6.53 -0.81
C TRP A 128 -2.00 6.62 0.57
N SER A 129 -1.54 7.56 1.39
CA SER A 129 -2.09 7.76 2.73
C SER A 129 -3.55 8.23 2.69
N LEU A 130 -3.87 9.19 1.81
CA LEU A 130 -5.25 9.65 1.60
C LEU A 130 -6.16 8.54 1.04
N PHE A 131 -5.66 7.77 0.08
CA PHE A 131 -6.34 6.58 -0.43
C PHE A 131 -6.72 5.61 0.71
N SER A 132 -5.81 5.32 1.62
CA SER A 132 -6.02 4.42 2.76
C SER A 132 -7.05 4.97 3.76
N ILE A 133 -6.97 6.28 4.06
CA ILE A 133 -7.94 6.98 4.91
C ILE A 133 -9.35 6.90 4.32
N PHE A 134 -9.51 7.19 3.02
CA PHE A 134 -10.83 7.18 2.38
C PHE A 134 -11.42 5.78 2.25
N ILE A 135 -10.60 4.73 2.05
CA ILE A 135 -11.09 3.35 2.09
C ILE A 135 -11.73 3.07 3.45
N ARG A 136 -11.01 3.34 4.54
CA ARG A 136 -11.52 3.07 5.89
C ARG A 136 -12.75 3.91 6.22
N LEU A 137 -12.77 5.17 5.77
CA LEU A 137 -13.85 6.10 6.09
C LEU A 137 -15.16 5.80 5.34
N TRP A 138 -15.06 5.37 4.07
CA TRP A 138 -16.22 5.37 3.19
C TRP A 138 -16.75 4.01 2.77
N ILE A 139 -15.92 2.96 2.78
CA ILE A 139 -16.31 1.66 2.20
C ILE A 139 -16.20 0.44 3.12
N PRO A 140 -16.39 0.58 4.47
CA PRO A 140 -16.30 -0.58 5.36
C PRO A 140 -17.43 -1.61 5.12
N ALA A 141 -18.57 -1.17 4.54
CA ALA A 141 -19.73 -2.01 4.28
C ALA A 141 -19.67 -2.73 2.90
N VAL A 142 -18.71 -2.39 2.03
CA VAL A 142 -18.54 -3.04 0.73
C VAL A 142 -17.59 -4.22 0.86
N PRO A 143 -17.91 -5.41 0.30
CA PRO A 143 -16.98 -6.53 0.29
C PRO A 143 -15.65 -6.12 -0.36
N SER A 144 -14.53 -6.38 0.33
CA SER A 144 -13.20 -5.87 -0.06
C SER A 144 -12.82 -6.22 -1.50
N ALA A 145 -13.07 -7.47 -1.94
CA ALA A 145 -12.80 -7.88 -3.31
C ALA A 145 -13.60 -7.06 -4.35
N LEU A 146 -14.87 -6.77 -4.07
CA LEU A 146 -15.71 -5.96 -4.96
C LEU A 146 -15.26 -4.49 -4.95
N ALA A 147 -14.92 -3.95 -3.78
CA ALA A 147 -14.40 -2.59 -3.64
C ALA A 147 -13.08 -2.41 -4.42
N THR A 148 -12.13 -3.33 -4.22
CA THR A 148 -10.85 -3.35 -4.97
C THR A 148 -11.10 -3.37 -6.48
N THR A 149 -11.88 -4.35 -6.96
CA THR A 149 -12.15 -4.48 -8.40
C THR A 149 -12.84 -3.25 -8.97
N THR A 150 -13.80 -2.67 -8.25
CA THR A 150 -14.50 -1.45 -8.70
C THR A 150 -13.55 -0.26 -8.79
N VAL A 151 -12.72 -0.04 -7.78
CA VAL A 151 -11.73 1.06 -7.77
C VAL A 151 -10.74 0.93 -8.93
N PHE A 152 -10.20 -0.28 -9.17
CA PHE A 152 -9.31 -0.50 -10.31
C PHE A 152 -10.04 -0.40 -11.65
N THR A 153 -11.32 -0.76 -11.73
CA THR A 153 -12.14 -0.56 -12.94
C THR A 153 -12.29 0.92 -13.27
N ILE A 154 -12.50 1.76 -12.25
CA ILE A 154 -12.61 3.22 -12.42
C ILE A 154 -11.24 3.83 -12.77
N ALA A 155 -10.15 3.36 -12.16
CA ALA A 155 -8.80 3.87 -12.39
C ALA A 155 -8.23 3.47 -13.77
N THR A 156 -8.65 2.32 -14.33
CA THR A 156 -8.09 1.81 -15.60
C THR A 156 -8.20 2.79 -16.78
N PRO A 157 -9.31 3.47 -17.03
CA PRO A 157 -9.38 4.48 -18.09
C PRO A 157 -8.36 5.60 -17.92
N LEU A 158 -8.10 6.04 -16.67
CA LEU A 158 -7.10 7.08 -16.38
C LEU A 158 -5.69 6.58 -16.73
N PHE A 159 -5.33 5.36 -16.35
CA PHE A 159 -4.06 4.75 -16.74
C PHE A 159 -3.94 4.59 -18.26
N PHE A 160 -5.02 4.21 -18.92
CA PHE A 160 -5.04 4.05 -20.37
C PHE A 160 -4.83 5.38 -21.10
N ILE A 161 -5.49 6.46 -20.64
CA ILE A 161 -5.30 7.82 -21.16
C ILE A 161 -3.84 8.26 -20.97
N THR A 162 -3.28 8.06 -19.77
CA THR A 162 -1.87 8.39 -19.50
C THR A 162 -0.91 7.62 -20.42
N HIS A 163 -1.19 6.32 -20.64
CA HIS A 163 -0.40 5.49 -21.56
C HIS A 163 -0.43 6.02 -22.99
N ILE A 164 -1.60 6.42 -23.51
CA ILE A 164 -1.71 7.04 -24.83
C ILE A 164 -0.92 8.35 -24.90
N LEU A 165 -1.10 9.21 -23.90
CA LEU A 165 -0.43 10.52 -23.85
C LEU A 165 1.09 10.40 -23.69
N SER A 166 1.60 9.33 -23.09
CA SER A 166 3.04 9.07 -22.97
C SER A 166 3.73 8.63 -24.27
N GLY A 167 2.96 8.33 -25.32
CA GLY A 167 3.49 7.83 -26.59
C GLY A 167 4.02 6.40 -26.54
N ALA A 168 3.86 5.68 -25.42
CA ALA A 168 4.40 4.32 -25.22
C ALA A 168 3.57 3.19 -25.88
N GLY A 169 2.55 3.53 -26.66
CA GLY A 169 1.61 2.57 -27.27
C GLY A 169 2.24 1.51 -28.16
N SER A 170 3.41 1.79 -28.75
CA SER A 170 4.13 0.86 -29.63
C SER A 170 4.92 -0.24 -28.89
N VAL A 171 5.14 -0.09 -27.58
CA VAL A 171 5.98 -1.02 -26.79
C VAL A 171 5.20 -2.26 -26.36
N ILE A 172 3.91 -2.13 -26.07
CA ILE A 172 3.06 -3.23 -25.57
C ILE A 172 2.99 -4.44 -26.52
N PRO A 173 2.77 -4.27 -27.82
CA PRO A 173 2.66 -5.40 -28.75
C PRO A 173 3.94 -6.23 -28.89
N GLN A 174 5.11 -5.65 -28.54
CA GLN A 174 6.42 -6.28 -28.67
C GLN A 174 6.82 -7.10 -27.44
N ALA A 175 6.01 -7.08 -26.38
CA ALA A 175 6.31 -7.80 -25.15
C ALA A 175 6.25 -9.32 -25.36
N PRO A 176 7.29 -10.08 -24.95
CA PRO A 176 7.33 -11.53 -25.11
C PRO A 176 6.23 -12.22 -24.27
N PRO A 177 5.72 -13.41 -24.70
CA PRO A 177 4.65 -14.13 -23.98
C PRO A 177 4.93 -14.37 -22.50
N LYS A 178 6.19 -14.63 -22.13
CA LYS A 178 6.62 -14.78 -20.73
C LYS A 178 6.32 -13.53 -19.90
N MET A 179 6.47 -12.35 -20.49
CA MET A 179 6.18 -11.08 -19.80
C MET A 179 4.68 -10.93 -19.51
N TRP A 180 3.83 -11.34 -20.45
CA TRP A 180 2.38 -11.34 -20.25
C TRP A 180 1.95 -12.30 -19.14
N LEU A 181 2.57 -13.48 -19.06
CA LEU A 181 2.34 -14.43 -17.97
C LEU A 181 2.72 -13.85 -16.62
N LEU A 182 3.91 -13.24 -16.51
CA LEU A 182 4.39 -12.62 -15.28
C LEU A 182 3.51 -11.43 -14.85
N LEU A 183 3.09 -10.58 -15.78
CA LEU A 183 2.17 -9.48 -15.51
C LEU A 183 0.80 -9.99 -15.03
N THR A 184 0.31 -11.09 -15.61
CA THR A 184 -0.95 -11.71 -15.21
C THR A 184 -0.89 -12.25 -13.79
N ILE A 185 0.17 -13.00 -13.45
CA ILE A 185 0.38 -13.54 -12.10
C ILE A 185 0.57 -12.40 -11.09
N SER A 186 1.40 -11.42 -11.41
CA SER A 186 1.63 -10.24 -10.56
C SER A 186 0.34 -9.45 -10.31
N GLY A 187 -0.47 -9.26 -11.35
CA GLY A 187 -1.77 -8.59 -11.23
C GLY A 187 -2.75 -9.36 -10.35
N LEU A 188 -2.81 -10.68 -10.46
CA LEU A 188 -3.70 -11.51 -9.64
C LEU A 188 -3.26 -11.54 -8.18
N VAL A 189 -1.97 -11.76 -7.94
CA VAL A 189 -1.42 -11.87 -6.58
C VAL A 189 -1.34 -10.49 -5.92
N GLY A 190 -0.74 -9.49 -6.57
CA GLY A 190 -0.56 -8.17 -6.00
C GLY A 190 -1.87 -7.39 -5.91
N ILE A 191 -2.57 -7.19 -7.03
CA ILE A 191 -3.79 -6.38 -7.08
C ILE A 191 -4.99 -7.21 -6.58
N GLY A 192 -5.21 -8.40 -7.12
CA GLY A 192 -6.37 -9.21 -6.76
C GLY A 192 -6.38 -9.58 -5.28
N THR A 193 -5.34 -10.23 -4.80
CA THR A 193 -5.25 -10.73 -3.42
C THR A 193 -4.72 -9.66 -2.47
N GLY A 194 -3.59 -9.02 -2.80
CA GLY A 194 -2.89 -8.07 -1.94
C GLY A 194 -3.76 -6.86 -1.59
N TYR A 195 -4.29 -6.15 -2.57
CA TYR A 195 -5.18 -5.02 -2.32
C TYR A 195 -6.49 -5.44 -1.64
N THR A 196 -7.07 -6.60 -2.00
CA THR A 196 -8.27 -7.10 -1.32
C THR A 196 -8.02 -7.32 0.17
N MET A 197 -6.87 -7.90 0.54
CA MET A 197 -6.46 -8.07 1.94
C MET A 197 -6.20 -6.72 2.61
N TYR A 198 -5.53 -5.80 1.91
CA TYR A 198 -5.28 -4.45 2.42
C TYR A 198 -6.59 -3.70 2.70
N TYR A 199 -7.55 -3.68 1.77
CA TYR A 199 -8.88 -3.09 1.98
C TYR A 199 -9.63 -3.69 3.17
N LYS A 200 -9.48 -5.00 3.40
CA LYS A 200 -10.07 -5.69 4.55
C LYS A 200 -9.39 -5.31 5.86
N SER A 201 -8.08 -5.08 5.84
CA SER A 201 -7.30 -4.76 7.04
C SER A 201 -7.58 -3.35 7.58
N LEU A 202 -7.82 -2.37 6.71
CA LEU A 202 -7.99 -0.98 7.10
C LEU A 202 -9.16 -0.74 8.08
N PRO A 203 -10.39 -1.23 7.85
CA PRO A 203 -11.48 -1.11 8.82
C PRO A 203 -11.26 -1.97 10.07
N ALA A 204 -10.58 -3.13 9.94
CA ALA A 204 -10.39 -4.07 11.03
C ALA A 204 -9.28 -3.66 12.00
N LEU A 205 -8.15 -3.22 11.46
CA LEU A 205 -6.92 -2.96 12.23
C LEU A 205 -6.62 -1.47 12.41
N GLY A 206 -7.16 -0.62 11.54
CA GLY A 206 -6.85 0.80 11.48
C GLY A 206 -5.77 1.12 10.44
N VAL A 207 -5.76 2.37 9.97
CA VAL A 207 -4.81 2.83 8.94
C VAL A 207 -3.39 2.83 9.50
N THR A 208 -3.21 3.37 10.70
CA THR A 208 -1.91 3.47 11.36
C THR A 208 -1.22 2.10 11.50
N PHE A 209 -1.97 1.09 11.95
CA PHE A 209 -1.41 -0.25 12.12
C PHE A 209 -1.11 -0.94 10.78
N ALA A 210 -2.03 -0.84 9.82
CA ALA A 210 -1.84 -1.41 8.49
C ALA A 210 -0.61 -0.80 7.78
N SER A 211 -0.44 0.52 7.86
CA SER A 211 0.73 1.21 7.32
C SER A 211 2.03 0.85 8.03
N SER A 212 1.98 0.65 9.36
CA SER A 212 3.18 0.24 10.13
C SER A 212 3.68 -1.16 9.72
N ILE A 213 2.77 -2.08 9.41
CA ILE A 213 3.16 -3.40 8.85
C ILE A 213 3.77 -3.25 7.45
N GLY A 214 3.33 -2.26 6.68
CA GLY A 214 3.92 -1.94 5.38
C GLY A 214 5.42 -1.66 5.44
N LEU A 215 5.94 -1.10 6.55
CA LEU A 215 7.38 -0.90 6.75
C LEU A 215 8.21 -2.20 6.66
N LEU A 216 7.59 -3.37 6.76
CA LEU A 216 8.28 -4.65 6.58
C LEU A 216 8.59 -4.97 5.10
N ILE A 217 8.01 -4.26 4.15
CA ILE A 217 8.19 -4.52 2.71
C ILE A 217 9.66 -4.51 2.30
N PRO A 218 10.50 -3.51 2.67
CA PRO A 218 11.91 -3.50 2.29
C PRO A 218 12.68 -4.70 2.85
N LEU A 219 12.34 -5.17 4.05
CA LEU A 219 12.98 -6.35 4.63
C LEU A 219 12.66 -7.61 3.82
N PHE A 220 11.38 -7.85 3.50
CA PHE A 220 10.99 -9.00 2.68
C PHE A 220 11.58 -8.92 1.27
N THR A 221 11.63 -7.72 0.69
CA THR A 221 12.24 -7.51 -0.62
C THR A 221 13.73 -7.88 -0.57
N SER A 222 14.47 -7.44 0.44
CA SER A 222 15.89 -7.78 0.61
C SER A 222 16.12 -9.29 0.79
N ILE A 223 15.27 -9.96 1.57
CA ILE A 223 15.34 -11.44 1.75
C ILE A 223 15.08 -12.16 0.42
N ILE A 224 14.06 -11.72 -0.34
CA ILE A 224 13.72 -12.32 -1.63
C ILE A 224 14.83 -12.09 -2.67
N SER A 225 15.42 -10.88 -2.71
CA SER A 225 16.59 -10.58 -3.54
C SER A 225 17.76 -11.50 -3.23
N PHE A 226 18.06 -11.71 -1.95
CA PHE A 226 19.11 -12.65 -1.53
C PHE A 226 18.81 -14.07 -2.01
N LEU A 227 17.59 -14.58 -1.81
CA LEU A 227 17.21 -15.96 -2.13
C LEU A 227 17.10 -16.23 -3.65
N ILE A 228 16.62 -15.27 -4.43
CA ILE A 228 16.31 -15.47 -5.85
C ILE A 228 17.44 -14.95 -6.75
N LEU A 229 18.02 -13.79 -6.41
CA LEU A 229 19.03 -13.12 -7.22
C LEU A 229 20.46 -13.39 -6.71
N GLY A 230 20.61 -13.99 -5.53
CA GLY A 230 21.91 -14.25 -4.91
C GLY A 230 22.63 -12.98 -4.42
N GLU A 231 21.88 -11.88 -4.23
CA GLU A 231 22.43 -10.63 -3.72
C GLU A 231 22.84 -10.78 -2.25
N LEU A 232 24.13 -10.56 -1.94
CA LEU A 232 24.63 -10.66 -0.57
C LEU A 232 24.10 -9.51 0.29
N LEU A 233 23.46 -9.85 1.39
CA LEU A 233 23.05 -8.87 2.41
C LEU A 233 24.27 -8.37 3.16
N LEU A 234 24.48 -7.06 3.19
CA LEU A 234 25.51 -6.45 4.01
C LEU A 234 25.17 -6.58 5.50
N PRO A 235 26.16 -6.72 6.40
CA PRO A 235 25.89 -6.80 7.84
C PRO A 235 25.04 -5.66 8.37
N ILE A 236 25.21 -4.45 7.85
CA ILE A 236 24.43 -3.26 8.23
C ILE A 236 22.95 -3.39 7.82
N GLN A 237 22.63 -4.05 6.71
CA GLN A 237 21.26 -4.34 6.29
C GLN A 237 20.60 -5.37 7.23
N ALA A 238 21.35 -6.36 7.69
CA ALA A 238 20.88 -7.31 8.70
C ALA A 238 20.56 -6.59 10.04
N VAL A 239 21.42 -5.68 10.48
CA VAL A 239 21.16 -4.82 11.65
C VAL A 239 19.91 -3.98 11.43
N GLY A 240 19.75 -3.35 10.26
CA GLY A 240 18.55 -2.62 9.85
C GLY A 240 17.29 -3.48 9.96
N GLY A 241 17.34 -4.72 9.47
CA GLY A 241 16.25 -5.69 9.56
C GLY A 241 15.85 -6.02 11.01
N VAL A 242 16.82 -6.21 11.90
CA VAL A 242 16.54 -6.44 13.34
C VAL A 242 15.88 -5.24 14.00
N LEU A 243 16.37 -4.02 13.73
CA LEU A 243 15.77 -2.79 14.25
C LEU A 243 14.34 -2.63 13.73
N LEU A 244 14.10 -2.87 12.45
CA LEU A 244 12.79 -2.82 11.82
C LEU A 244 11.81 -3.80 12.48
N LEU A 245 12.20 -5.06 12.65
CA LEU A 245 11.37 -6.08 13.30
C LEU A 245 11.06 -5.71 14.76
N THR A 246 12.04 -5.17 15.47
CA THR A 246 11.88 -4.73 16.86
C THR A 246 10.88 -3.56 16.94
N GLY A 247 11.01 -2.57 16.06
CA GLY A 247 10.09 -1.44 15.96
C GLY A 247 8.67 -1.88 15.63
N CYS A 248 8.49 -2.74 14.63
CA CYS A 248 7.18 -3.31 14.27
C CYS A 248 6.58 -4.12 15.44
N TYR A 249 7.38 -4.91 16.17
CA TYR A 249 6.91 -5.62 17.36
C TYR A 249 6.39 -4.66 18.44
N MET A 250 7.09 -3.54 18.69
CA MET A 250 6.63 -2.51 19.64
C MET A 250 5.26 -1.93 19.22
N VAL A 251 5.09 -1.60 17.93
CA VAL A 251 3.82 -1.09 17.39
C VAL A 251 2.70 -2.12 17.56
N ILE A 252 2.95 -3.37 17.19
CA ILE A 252 2.00 -4.47 17.32
C ILE A 252 1.57 -4.65 18.79
N ARG A 253 2.52 -4.69 19.71
CA ARG A 253 2.26 -4.86 21.14
C ARG A 253 1.41 -3.75 21.73
N VAL A 254 1.62 -2.49 21.32
CA VAL A 254 0.79 -1.36 21.73
C VAL A 254 -0.64 -1.52 21.24
N ARG A 255 -0.81 -1.89 19.97
CA ARG A 255 -2.14 -2.05 19.37
C ARG A 255 -2.98 -3.09 20.09
N PHE A 256 -2.39 -4.26 20.39
CA PHE A 256 -3.10 -5.32 21.12
C PHE A 256 -3.45 -4.94 22.56
N LYS A 257 -2.68 -4.08 23.21
CA LYS A 257 -2.99 -3.57 24.56
C LYS A 257 -4.07 -2.48 24.57
N THR A 258 -4.22 -1.73 23.47
CA THR A 258 -5.22 -0.66 23.35
C THR A 258 -6.51 -1.11 22.68
N ALA A 259 -6.51 -2.28 22.03
CA ALA A 259 -7.74 -2.82 21.45
C ALA A 259 -8.74 -3.11 22.59
N PRO A 260 -9.95 -2.51 22.57
CA PRO A 260 -11.00 -2.84 23.54
C PRO A 260 -11.23 -4.34 23.48
N SER A 261 -11.18 -5.01 24.63
CA SER A 261 -11.35 -6.47 24.81
C SER A 261 -12.69 -7.05 24.34
N GLY A 262 -13.48 -6.31 23.57
CA GLY A 262 -14.80 -6.70 23.02
C GLY A 262 -14.97 -6.59 21.51
N ARG A 263 -13.98 -6.14 20.72
CA ARG A 263 -14.13 -5.93 19.25
C ARG A 263 -13.57 -7.03 18.36
N LEU A 264 -13.23 -8.19 18.89
CA LEU A 264 -13.23 -9.44 18.12
C LEU A 264 -14.66 -10.02 18.01
N LYS A 265 -15.69 -9.20 18.15
CA LYS A 265 -17.04 -9.62 17.76
C LYS A 265 -16.99 -9.83 16.24
N ARG A 266 -17.09 -11.12 15.88
CA ARG A 266 -17.45 -11.58 14.54
C ARG A 266 -18.46 -10.60 13.95
N PRO A 267 -18.36 -10.18 12.69
CA PRO A 267 -19.50 -9.56 12.04
C PRO A 267 -20.66 -10.52 12.25
N SER A 268 -21.62 -10.10 13.07
CA SER A 268 -22.91 -10.77 13.20
C SER A 268 -23.39 -10.97 11.79
N GLY A 269 -23.57 -12.22 11.44
CA GLY A 269 -24.08 -12.62 10.16
C GLY A 269 -25.36 -11.87 9.80
N ILE A 270 -25.46 -11.53 8.58
CA ILE A 270 -26.65 -11.69 7.71
C ILE A 270 -26.12 -11.45 6.28
#